data_2748c86d2c5afdd4618c945258d18eca
#
_entry.id   2748c86d2c5afdd4618c945258d18eca
#
_cell.length_a   1.000
_cell.length_b   1.000
_cell.length_c   1.000
_cell.angle_alpha   90.00
_cell.angle_beta   90.00
_cell.angle_gamma   90.00
#
_symmetry.space_group_name_H-M   'P 1'
#
loop_
_entity.id
_entity.type
_entity.pdbx_description
1 polymer ?
#
loop_
_entity_poly.entity_id
_entity_poly.type
_entity_poly.pdbx_seq_one_letter_code
_entity_poly.pdbx_strand_id
1 'polypeptide(L)'
;YASADEAKAGSKEDSQNFMTLNGLWKFNWVRNADARPTNFYQTSFNDKGWDNIKVPAVWELNGYGDPIYVNVGYAWRNQFQNNPPLVPTENNHVGSYRKEIVLPADWKGKDIFAHFGSVTSNMYLWVNGRYVGYSEDSKLEAEFDLTNYLKPGKNLIAFQVFRWCDGSYLEDQDFFRYSGVGRDCYLYARDKKYIQD
;
A
#
# COMPACT_ATOMS: atom_id res chain seq x y z
N TYR A 1 -17.60 14.01 3.53
CA TYR A 1 -18.04 14.86 4.65
C TYR A 1 -19.45 14.45 5.10
N ALA A 2 -19.74 14.54 6.38
CA ALA A 2 -21.05 14.19 6.93
C ALA A 2 -22.06 15.36 6.85
N SER A 3 -21.58 16.57 6.63
CA SER A 3 -22.42 17.77 6.52
C SER A 3 -21.80 18.83 5.61
N ALA A 4 -22.62 19.79 5.18
CA ALA A 4 -22.17 20.94 4.42
C ALA A 4 -21.20 21.85 5.22
N ASP A 5 -21.39 21.94 6.54
CA ASP A 5 -20.52 22.74 7.40
C ASP A 5 -19.16 22.08 7.59
N GLU A 6 -19.11 20.77 7.73
CA GLU A 6 -17.87 20.00 7.71
C GLU A 6 -17.12 20.15 6.38
N ALA A 7 -17.82 20.10 5.24
CA ALA A 7 -17.23 20.30 3.92
C ALA A 7 -16.67 21.72 3.73
N LYS A 8 -17.34 22.76 4.27
CA LYS A 8 -16.88 24.15 4.24
C LYS A 8 -15.64 24.38 5.11
N ALA A 9 -15.44 23.63 6.16
CA ALA A 9 -14.25 23.68 7.01
C ALA A 9 -12.97 23.23 6.25
N GLY A 10 -13.12 22.43 5.17
CA GLY A 10 -12.13 22.28 4.10
C GLY A 10 -11.07 21.21 4.30
N SER A 11 -10.98 20.55 5.45
CA SER A 11 -10.01 19.47 5.67
C SER A 11 -10.71 18.11 5.69
N LYS A 12 -10.25 17.18 4.84
CA LYS A 12 -10.75 15.79 4.89
C LYS A 12 -10.35 15.08 6.18
N GLU A 13 -9.23 15.50 6.76
CA GLU A 13 -8.67 14.94 7.99
C GLU A 13 -9.56 15.22 9.21
N ASP A 14 -10.34 16.29 9.18
CA ASP A 14 -11.28 16.66 10.25
C ASP A 14 -12.63 15.95 10.11
N SER A 15 -12.85 15.22 9.01
CA SER A 15 -14.11 14.52 8.79
C SER A 15 -14.24 13.28 9.68
N GLN A 16 -15.43 13.10 10.27
CA GLN A 16 -15.78 11.87 11.01
C GLN A 16 -15.79 10.63 10.12
N ASN A 17 -15.82 10.82 8.80
CA ASN A 17 -15.77 9.75 7.81
C ASN A 17 -14.35 9.46 7.31
N PHE A 18 -13.31 10.00 7.94
CA PHE A 18 -11.91 9.83 7.57
C PHE A 18 -11.10 9.18 8.71
N MET A 19 -10.21 8.29 8.36
CA MET A 19 -9.22 7.70 9.26
C MET A 19 -7.88 7.55 8.56
N THR A 20 -6.86 8.23 9.03
CA THR A 20 -5.51 8.08 8.48
C THR A 20 -4.95 6.68 8.73
N LEU A 21 -4.29 6.12 7.73
CA LEU A 21 -3.45 4.93 7.83
C LEU A 21 -1.96 5.29 7.91
N ASN A 22 -1.63 6.58 7.80
CA ASN A 22 -0.26 7.05 7.97
C ASN A 22 0.30 6.72 9.35
N GLY A 23 1.62 6.84 9.48
CA GLY A 23 2.33 6.55 10.72
C GLY A 23 3.04 5.21 10.71
N LEU A 24 3.31 4.63 11.86
CA LEU A 24 4.14 3.43 11.97
C LEU A 24 3.38 2.17 11.55
N TRP A 25 4.06 1.34 10.74
CA TRP A 25 3.66 0.01 10.32
C TRP A 25 4.74 -0.99 10.70
N LYS A 26 4.38 -2.19 11.10
CA LYS A 26 5.29 -3.33 11.13
C LYS A 26 5.77 -3.60 9.72
N PHE A 27 7.08 -3.81 9.55
CA PHE A 27 7.72 -3.88 8.24
C PHE A 27 8.77 -4.99 8.18
N ASN A 28 8.70 -5.79 7.15
CA ASN A 28 9.74 -6.77 6.81
C ASN A 28 10.16 -6.56 5.37
N TRP A 29 11.46 -6.37 5.18
CA TRP A 29 12.05 -6.16 3.87
C TRP A 29 12.99 -7.32 3.52
N VAL A 30 12.91 -7.78 2.27
CA VAL A 30 13.81 -8.78 1.73
C VAL A 30 14.35 -8.35 0.37
N ARG A 31 15.60 -8.72 0.10
CA ARG A 31 16.28 -8.34 -1.14
C ARG A 31 15.75 -9.07 -2.37
N ASN A 32 15.38 -10.34 -2.23
CA ASN A 32 14.94 -11.18 -3.32
C ASN A 32 13.49 -11.59 -3.14
N ALA A 33 12.72 -11.57 -4.21
CA ALA A 33 11.28 -11.84 -4.16
C ALA A 33 10.94 -13.21 -3.55
N ASP A 34 11.75 -14.24 -3.81
CA ASP A 34 11.52 -15.60 -3.33
C ASP A 34 11.74 -15.78 -1.82
N ALA A 35 12.44 -14.82 -1.19
CA ALA A 35 12.68 -14.84 0.27
C ALA A 35 11.55 -14.20 1.10
N ARG A 36 10.50 -13.68 0.44
CA ARG A 36 9.42 -12.98 1.12
C ARG A 36 8.58 -13.91 2.01
N PRO A 37 8.05 -13.42 3.13
CA PRO A 37 7.09 -14.19 3.91
C PRO A 37 5.78 -14.34 3.12
N THR A 38 5.31 -15.57 2.94
CA THR A 38 4.11 -15.88 2.14
C THR A 38 2.84 -15.99 2.97
N ASN A 39 2.95 -16.03 4.29
CA ASN A 39 1.83 -16.18 5.24
C ASN A 39 1.67 -14.97 6.19
N PHE A 40 2.39 -13.90 5.95
CA PHE A 40 2.47 -12.72 6.82
C PHE A 40 1.12 -12.04 7.06
N TYR A 41 0.16 -12.19 6.15
CA TYR A 41 -1.16 -11.59 6.22
C TYR A 41 -2.11 -12.28 7.22
N GLN A 42 -1.73 -13.45 7.73
CA GLN A 42 -2.55 -14.17 8.69
C GLN A 42 -2.60 -13.43 10.03
N THR A 43 -3.76 -13.43 10.66
CA THR A 43 -3.96 -12.75 11.96
C THR A 43 -3.16 -13.40 13.09
N SER A 44 -2.81 -14.68 12.96
CA SER A 44 -1.98 -15.43 13.91
C SER A 44 -0.48 -15.28 13.68
N PHE A 45 -0.06 -14.60 12.61
CA PHE A 45 1.37 -14.43 12.29
C PHE A 45 2.08 -13.60 13.35
N ASN A 46 3.26 -14.06 13.79
CA ASN A 46 4.07 -13.37 14.79
C ASN A 46 5.05 -12.41 14.10
N ASP A 47 4.76 -11.12 14.18
CA ASP A 47 5.57 -10.03 13.62
C ASP A 47 6.43 -9.27 14.66
N LYS A 48 6.63 -9.84 15.87
CA LYS A 48 7.37 -9.17 16.96
C LYS A 48 8.81 -8.83 16.59
N GLY A 49 9.43 -9.64 15.73
CA GLY A 49 10.80 -9.42 15.25
C GLY A 49 10.90 -8.49 14.03
N TRP A 50 9.80 -7.95 13.54
CA TRP A 50 9.80 -7.06 12.40
C TRP A 50 10.19 -5.63 12.79
N ASP A 51 10.82 -4.94 11.86
CA ASP A 51 11.10 -3.51 11.97
C ASP A 51 9.78 -2.69 11.96
N ASN A 52 9.95 -1.38 12.03
CA ASN A 52 8.87 -0.43 11.81
C ASN A 52 9.29 0.56 10.73
N ILE A 53 8.38 0.86 9.82
CA ILE A 53 8.55 1.94 8.84
C ILE A 53 7.43 2.96 8.98
N LYS A 54 7.76 4.23 8.82
CA LYS A 54 6.73 5.29 8.78
C LYS A 54 6.13 5.32 7.38
N VAL A 55 4.81 5.30 7.27
CA VAL A 55 4.06 5.48 6.02
C VAL A 55 3.46 6.89 6.03
N PRO A 56 3.54 7.67 4.95
CA PRO A 56 4.25 7.37 3.69
C PRO A 56 5.77 7.38 3.84
N ALA A 57 6.44 6.47 3.12
CA ALA A 57 7.90 6.45 2.98
C ALA A 57 8.33 5.58 1.79
N VAL A 58 9.37 6.02 1.11
CA VAL A 58 10.08 5.18 0.14
C VAL A 58 11.22 4.45 0.83
N TRP A 59 11.49 3.21 0.45
CA TRP A 59 12.42 2.32 1.15
C TRP A 59 13.84 2.84 1.13
N GLU A 60 14.30 3.28 -0.01
CA GLU A 60 15.68 3.65 -0.28
C GLU A 60 16.14 4.85 0.58
N LEU A 61 15.21 5.75 0.94
CA LEU A 61 15.49 6.86 1.86
C LEU A 61 15.39 6.47 3.33
N ASN A 62 14.98 5.23 3.60
CA ASN A 62 14.86 4.69 4.97
C ASN A 62 15.84 3.54 5.25
N GLY A 63 16.86 3.37 4.40
CA GLY A 63 17.94 2.40 4.59
C GLY A 63 17.64 1.00 4.05
N TYR A 64 16.60 0.83 3.21
CA TYR A 64 16.23 -0.44 2.62
C TYR A 64 16.46 -0.43 1.11
N GLY A 65 17.48 -1.15 0.66
CA GLY A 65 17.87 -1.20 -0.75
C GLY A 65 18.67 0.02 -1.20
N ASP A 66 18.86 0.12 -2.51
CA ASP A 66 19.69 1.14 -3.15
C ASP A 66 18.83 1.98 -4.11
N PRO A 67 18.95 3.31 -4.09
CA PRO A 67 18.28 4.17 -5.06
C PRO A 67 18.85 3.91 -6.44
N ILE A 68 17.97 3.82 -7.45
CA ILE A 68 18.35 3.67 -8.84
C ILE A 68 17.87 4.89 -9.61
N TYR A 69 18.77 5.48 -10.38
CA TYR A 69 18.42 6.44 -11.41
C TYR A 69 18.64 5.83 -12.78
N VAL A 70 17.65 5.91 -13.63
CA VAL A 70 17.73 5.42 -15.01
C VAL A 70 17.07 6.43 -15.94
N ASN A 71 17.79 6.85 -16.96
CA ASN A 71 17.28 7.71 -18.02
C ASN A 71 16.99 6.93 -19.32
N VAL A 72 17.63 5.78 -19.50
CA VAL A 72 17.42 4.89 -20.66
C VAL A 72 17.45 3.45 -20.20
N GLY A 73 16.44 2.69 -20.60
CA GLY A 73 16.30 1.27 -20.29
C GLY A 73 15.80 0.99 -18.88
N TYR A 74 15.52 -0.26 -18.60
CA TYR A 74 14.90 -0.69 -17.35
C TYR A 74 15.88 -0.70 -16.17
N ALA A 75 15.35 -0.60 -14.96
CA ALA A 75 16.12 -0.56 -13.73
C ALA A 75 17.03 -1.79 -13.51
N TRP A 76 16.71 -2.91 -14.12
CA TRP A 76 17.47 -4.17 -14.09
C TRP A 76 18.43 -4.36 -15.26
N ARG A 77 18.73 -3.33 -16.04
CA ARG A 77 19.68 -3.41 -17.17
C ARG A 77 21.00 -4.02 -16.71
N ASN A 78 21.60 -4.84 -17.57
CA ASN A 78 22.84 -5.59 -17.32
C ASN A 78 22.74 -6.71 -16.26
N GLN A 79 21.57 -6.94 -15.65
CA GLN A 79 21.34 -7.97 -14.64
C GLN A 79 20.32 -9.01 -15.12
N PHE A 80 19.40 -8.61 -15.98
CA PHE A 80 18.32 -9.46 -16.48
C PHE A 80 18.02 -9.09 -17.92
N GLN A 81 17.89 -10.11 -18.77
CA GLN A 81 17.47 -9.92 -20.17
C GLN A 81 15.97 -9.63 -20.22
N ASN A 82 15.61 -8.53 -20.86
CA ASN A 82 14.19 -8.14 -20.99
C ASN A 82 13.40 -9.25 -21.69
N ASN A 83 12.34 -9.70 -21.04
CA ASN A 83 11.44 -10.74 -21.52
C ASN A 83 10.02 -10.50 -20.95
N PRO A 84 9.33 -9.42 -21.40
CA PRO A 84 7.99 -9.11 -20.88
C PRO A 84 7.02 -10.31 -21.01
N PRO A 85 6.18 -10.59 -20.03
CA PRO A 85 5.95 -9.80 -18.80
C PRO A 85 6.86 -10.17 -17.62
N LEU A 86 7.87 -11.01 -17.82
CA LEU A 86 8.73 -11.50 -16.74
C LEU A 86 9.67 -10.41 -16.23
N VAL A 87 9.80 -10.30 -14.91
CA VAL A 87 10.76 -9.45 -14.21
C VAL A 87 11.72 -10.30 -13.38
N PRO A 88 12.94 -9.81 -13.06
CA PRO A 88 13.86 -10.57 -12.24
C PRO A 88 13.29 -10.85 -10.85
N THR A 89 13.63 -12.01 -10.26
CA THR A 89 13.36 -12.32 -8.85
C THR A 89 14.51 -11.88 -7.94
N GLU A 90 15.75 -11.94 -8.47
CA GLU A 90 16.92 -11.38 -7.79
C GLU A 90 16.88 -9.86 -7.79
N ASN A 91 17.25 -9.26 -6.67
CA ASN A 91 17.19 -7.82 -6.43
C ASN A 91 15.79 -7.19 -6.63
N ASN A 92 14.78 -8.00 -6.82
CA ASN A 92 13.38 -7.58 -6.76
C ASN A 92 12.96 -7.54 -5.30
N HIS A 93 13.23 -6.42 -4.66
CA HIS A 93 12.99 -6.23 -3.24
C HIS A 93 11.50 -6.33 -2.92
N VAL A 94 11.19 -6.89 -1.76
CA VAL A 94 9.80 -6.99 -1.29
C VAL A 94 9.67 -6.42 0.11
N GLY A 95 8.72 -5.51 0.26
CA GLY A 95 8.29 -4.97 1.55
C GLY A 95 6.95 -5.55 1.95
N SER A 96 6.89 -6.15 3.13
CA SER A 96 5.65 -6.67 3.73
C SER A 96 5.26 -5.79 4.90
N TYR A 97 4.04 -5.30 4.90
CA TYR A 97 3.52 -4.34 5.86
C TYR A 97 2.35 -4.93 6.65
N ARG A 98 2.28 -4.59 7.95
CA ARG A 98 1.16 -4.98 8.82
C ARG A 98 0.81 -3.85 9.76
N LYS A 99 -0.50 -3.59 9.94
CA LYS A 99 -1.00 -2.61 10.90
C LYS A 99 -2.32 -3.06 11.48
N GLU A 100 -2.41 -3.06 12.80
CA GLU A 100 -3.69 -3.16 13.49
C GLU A 100 -4.36 -1.78 13.55
N ILE A 101 -5.64 -1.76 13.26
CA ILE A 101 -6.50 -0.57 13.38
C ILE A 101 -7.73 -0.90 14.22
N VAL A 102 -8.32 0.13 14.79
CA VAL A 102 -9.63 0.03 15.47
C VAL A 102 -10.62 0.86 14.69
N LEU A 103 -11.61 0.19 14.10
CA LEU A 103 -12.63 0.85 13.30
C LEU A 103 -13.54 1.70 14.20
N PRO A 104 -13.85 2.97 13.85
CA PRO A 104 -14.80 3.79 14.57
C PRO A 104 -16.19 3.14 14.65
N ALA A 105 -16.84 3.23 15.80
CA ALA A 105 -18.13 2.57 16.04
C ALA A 105 -19.26 3.13 15.16
N ASP A 106 -19.20 4.40 14.83
CA ASP A 106 -20.14 5.15 13.99
C ASP A 106 -20.01 4.82 12.49
N TRP A 107 -18.98 4.05 12.09
CA TRP A 107 -18.86 3.52 10.74
C TRP A 107 -19.66 2.24 10.49
N LYS A 108 -20.34 1.74 11.52
CA LYS A 108 -21.20 0.56 11.40
C LYS A 108 -22.31 0.80 10.37
N GLY A 109 -22.38 -0.07 9.36
CA GLY A 109 -23.38 -0.02 8.29
C GLY A 109 -23.04 0.89 7.11
N LYS A 110 -21.91 1.60 7.16
CA LYS A 110 -21.38 2.39 6.04
C LYS A 110 -20.58 1.51 5.06
N ASP A 111 -20.39 1.99 3.85
CA ASP A 111 -19.39 1.48 2.93
C ASP A 111 -18.03 2.07 3.29
N ILE A 112 -16.99 1.25 3.32
CA ILE A 112 -15.65 1.64 3.79
C ILE A 112 -14.63 1.33 2.70
N PHE A 113 -13.87 2.34 2.33
CA PHE A 113 -12.85 2.25 1.30
C PHE A 113 -11.47 2.54 1.88
N ALA A 114 -10.46 1.84 1.36
CA ALA A 114 -9.06 2.18 1.58
C ALA A 114 -8.49 2.88 0.37
N HIS A 115 -7.84 4.00 0.60
CA HIS A 115 -7.13 4.77 -0.41
C HIS A 115 -5.63 4.72 -0.12
N PHE A 116 -4.85 4.33 -1.13
CA PHE A 116 -3.38 4.36 -1.13
C PHE A 116 -2.94 5.31 -2.24
N GLY A 117 -2.40 6.45 -1.89
CA GLY A 117 -2.16 7.54 -2.85
C GLY A 117 -1.04 7.28 -3.86
N SER A 118 -0.13 6.36 -3.58
CA SER A 118 0.91 5.87 -4.50
C SER A 118 1.65 4.71 -3.87
N VAL A 119 1.74 3.57 -4.56
CA VAL A 119 2.52 2.40 -4.11
C VAL A 119 3.35 1.85 -5.28
N THR A 120 4.66 2.00 -5.20
CA THR A 120 5.58 1.60 -6.28
C THR A 120 6.24 0.25 -5.97
N SER A 121 6.17 -0.73 -6.87
CA SER A 121 5.57 -0.72 -8.20
C SER A 121 4.17 -1.31 -8.25
N ASN A 122 3.85 -2.18 -7.32
CA ASN A 122 2.56 -2.85 -7.18
C ASN A 122 2.24 -3.11 -5.71
N MET A 123 1.03 -3.53 -5.43
CA MET A 123 0.65 -4.01 -4.11
C MET A 123 -0.38 -5.14 -4.18
N TYR A 124 -0.23 -6.08 -3.25
CA TYR A 124 -1.25 -7.06 -2.89
C TYR A 124 -1.80 -6.69 -1.52
N LEU A 125 -3.11 -6.65 -1.37
CA LEU A 125 -3.78 -6.23 -0.13
C LEU A 125 -4.57 -7.38 0.51
N TRP A 126 -4.45 -7.50 1.83
CA TRP A 126 -5.23 -8.40 2.69
C TRP A 126 -5.82 -7.64 3.88
N VAL A 127 -7.00 -8.03 4.27
CA VAL A 127 -7.66 -7.56 5.50
C VAL A 127 -8.14 -8.75 6.31
N ASN A 128 -7.75 -8.81 7.58
CA ASN A 128 -8.13 -9.89 8.50
C ASN A 128 -7.80 -11.31 7.96
N GLY A 129 -6.69 -11.44 7.24
CA GLY A 129 -6.25 -12.70 6.64
C GLY A 129 -6.89 -13.05 5.28
N ARG A 130 -7.82 -12.24 4.78
CA ARG A 130 -8.52 -12.44 3.50
C ARG A 130 -7.92 -11.55 2.43
N TYR A 131 -7.63 -12.12 1.27
CA TYR A 131 -7.17 -11.36 0.12
C TYR A 131 -8.27 -10.40 -0.38
N VAL A 132 -7.90 -9.16 -0.61
CA VAL A 132 -8.80 -8.10 -1.09
C VAL A 132 -8.59 -7.85 -2.58
N GLY A 133 -7.35 -7.61 -2.99
CA GLY A 133 -7.06 -7.25 -4.37
C GLY A 133 -5.61 -6.91 -4.63
N TYR A 134 -5.35 -6.57 -5.87
CA TYR A 134 -4.07 -6.20 -6.45
C TYR A 134 -4.18 -4.83 -7.13
N SER A 135 -3.10 -4.08 -7.10
CA SER A 135 -2.94 -2.85 -7.88
C SER A 135 -1.50 -2.72 -8.32
N GLU A 136 -1.30 -2.21 -9.51
CA GLU A 136 -0.05 -1.67 -10.03
C GLU A 136 -0.33 -0.30 -10.65
N ASP A 137 0.63 0.37 -11.21
CA ASP A 137 0.54 1.76 -11.66
C ASP A 137 1.07 2.76 -10.61
N SER A 138 2.24 2.45 -10.17
CA SER A 138 3.14 3.09 -9.19
C SER A 138 2.80 4.48 -8.67
N LYS A 139 2.41 5.42 -9.51
CA LYS A 139 2.25 6.84 -9.16
C LYS A 139 0.81 7.28 -9.01
N LEU A 140 -0.13 6.46 -9.45
CA LEU A 140 -1.56 6.72 -9.26
C LEU A 140 -2.07 6.11 -7.96
N GLU A 141 -3.22 6.54 -7.54
CA GLU A 141 -3.91 6.03 -6.37
C GLU A 141 -4.54 4.66 -6.64
N ALA A 142 -4.54 3.83 -5.62
CA ALA A 142 -5.27 2.57 -5.57
C ALA A 142 -6.37 2.66 -4.53
N GLU A 143 -7.59 2.31 -4.91
CA GLU A 143 -8.74 2.30 -4.02
C GLU A 143 -9.37 0.91 -3.95
N PHE A 144 -9.71 0.47 -2.73
CA PHE A 144 -10.27 -0.85 -2.46
C PHE A 144 -11.50 -0.74 -1.57
N ASP A 145 -12.60 -1.38 -1.97
CA ASP A 145 -13.78 -1.54 -1.11
C ASP A 145 -13.50 -2.60 -0.03
N LEU A 146 -13.42 -2.15 1.21
CA LEU A 146 -13.17 -3.00 2.37
C LEU A 146 -14.43 -3.32 3.17
N THR A 147 -15.59 -2.91 2.74
CA THR A 147 -16.87 -3.02 3.48
C THR A 147 -17.12 -4.44 4.01
N ASN A 148 -16.88 -5.45 3.18
CA ASN A 148 -17.11 -6.85 3.52
C ASN A 148 -15.91 -7.56 4.20
N TYR A 149 -14.80 -6.85 4.40
CA TYR A 149 -13.58 -7.38 4.99
C TYR A 149 -13.35 -6.90 6.42
N LEU A 150 -13.86 -5.71 6.73
CA LEU A 150 -13.72 -5.10 8.04
C LEU A 150 -14.83 -5.57 8.99
N LYS A 151 -14.52 -5.58 10.28
CA LYS A 151 -15.43 -5.90 11.38
C LYS A 151 -15.37 -4.81 12.46
N PRO A 152 -16.39 -4.67 13.29
CA PRO A 152 -16.31 -3.75 14.42
C PRO A 152 -15.10 -4.00 15.32
N GLY A 153 -14.46 -2.94 15.79
CA GLY A 153 -13.28 -3.02 16.66
C GLY A 153 -11.99 -3.30 15.89
N LYS A 154 -11.17 -4.21 16.40
CA LYS A 154 -9.82 -4.48 15.86
C LYS A 154 -9.85 -5.18 14.52
N ASN A 155 -9.06 -4.67 13.59
CA ASN A 155 -8.81 -5.24 12.26
C ASN A 155 -7.32 -5.20 11.96
N LEU A 156 -6.87 -6.16 11.16
CA LEU A 156 -5.52 -6.21 10.61
C LEU A 156 -5.58 -5.84 9.14
N ILE A 157 -4.83 -4.83 8.76
CA ILE A 157 -4.51 -4.53 7.35
C ILE A 157 -3.08 -5.01 7.09
N ALA A 158 -2.89 -5.77 6.03
CA ALA A 158 -1.58 -6.25 5.59
C ALA A 158 -1.45 -6.07 4.08
N PHE A 159 -0.30 -5.61 3.63
CA PHE A 159 -0.03 -5.54 2.19
C PHE A 159 1.43 -5.84 1.89
N GLN A 160 1.68 -6.26 0.65
CA GLN A 160 3.01 -6.61 0.15
C GLN A 160 3.27 -5.87 -1.15
N VAL A 161 4.44 -5.28 -1.25
CA VAL A 161 4.89 -4.44 -2.35
C VAL A 161 6.15 -5.06 -2.94
N PHE A 162 6.23 -5.12 -4.26
CA PHE A 162 7.42 -5.55 -4.99
C PHE A 162 8.07 -4.35 -5.65
N ARG A 163 9.40 -4.35 -5.69
CA ARG A 163 10.16 -3.31 -6.36
C ARG A 163 9.84 -3.23 -7.85
N TRP A 164 9.65 -4.37 -8.50
CA TRP A 164 9.36 -4.50 -9.91
C TRP A 164 8.21 -5.47 -10.15
N CYS A 165 7.38 -5.15 -11.12
CA CYS A 165 6.30 -5.98 -11.66
C CYS A 165 6.29 -5.86 -13.19
N ASP A 166 5.41 -6.56 -13.86
CA ASP A 166 5.24 -6.47 -15.31
C ASP A 166 4.87 -5.06 -15.77
N GLY A 167 4.09 -4.31 -14.99
CA GLY A 167 3.82 -2.89 -15.23
C GLY A 167 5.07 -2.02 -15.29
N SER A 168 6.17 -2.44 -14.68
CA SER A 168 7.44 -1.71 -14.73
C SER A 168 8.01 -1.59 -16.16
N TYR A 169 7.61 -2.46 -17.08
CA TYR A 169 7.95 -2.32 -18.50
C TYR A 169 7.28 -1.13 -19.18
N LEU A 170 6.19 -0.62 -18.61
CA LEU A 170 5.45 0.53 -19.12
C LEU A 170 5.85 1.85 -18.43
N GLU A 171 6.70 1.77 -17.41
CA GLU A 171 7.12 2.89 -16.59
C GLU A 171 8.59 3.27 -16.80
N ASP A 172 9.03 3.30 -18.06
CA ASP A 172 10.42 3.58 -18.44
C ASP A 172 10.64 5.07 -18.71
N GLN A 173 10.40 5.92 -17.69
CA GLN A 173 10.66 7.34 -17.74
C GLN A 173 12.01 7.69 -17.12
N ASP A 174 12.54 8.85 -17.48
CA ASP A 174 13.78 9.42 -16.94
C ASP A 174 13.57 9.96 -15.53
N PHE A 175 13.72 9.09 -14.51
CA PHE A 175 13.59 9.48 -13.10
C PHE A 175 14.18 8.44 -12.13
N PHE A 176 14.23 8.81 -10.86
CA PHE A 176 14.58 7.88 -9.78
C PHE A 176 13.54 6.78 -9.60
N ARG A 177 14.03 5.55 -9.41
CA ARG A 177 13.24 4.35 -9.11
C ARG A 177 13.23 4.14 -7.61
N TYR A 178 12.25 4.71 -6.94
CA TYR A 178 11.98 4.49 -5.53
C TYR A 178 10.83 3.51 -5.34
N SER A 179 10.89 2.74 -4.26
CA SER A 179 9.89 1.72 -3.92
C SER A 179 9.20 2.03 -2.60
N GLY A 180 8.03 1.45 -2.39
CA GLY A 180 7.25 1.62 -1.18
C GLY A 180 6.06 2.56 -1.36
N VAL A 181 5.64 3.21 -0.27
CA VAL A 181 4.43 4.03 -0.22
C VAL A 181 4.79 5.50 -0.31
N GLY A 182 4.51 6.12 -1.47
CA GLY A 182 4.97 7.48 -1.77
C GLY A 182 4.05 8.61 -1.31
N ARG A 183 2.80 8.32 -0.99
CA ARG A 183 1.78 9.31 -0.59
C ARG A 183 0.90 8.79 0.53
N ASP A 184 0.04 9.68 1.05
CA ASP A 184 -0.88 9.38 2.14
C ASP A 184 -1.77 8.18 1.86
N CYS A 185 -2.05 7.45 2.95
CA CYS A 185 -2.97 6.33 2.97
C CYS A 185 -4.04 6.59 4.03
N TYR A 186 -5.27 6.25 3.72
CA TYR A 186 -6.39 6.45 4.65
C TYR A 186 -7.56 5.52 4.35
N LEU A 187 -8.42 5.37 5.33
CA LEU A 187 -9.77 4.85 5.14
C LEU A 187 -10.76 6.02 5.09
N TYR A 188 -11.82 5.83 4.34
CA TYR A 188 -12.96 6.71 4.43
C TYR A 188 -14.26 5.92 4.37
N ALA A 189 -15.30 6.46 5.02
CA ALA A 189 -16.60 5.83 5.10
C ALA A 189 -17.64 6.65 4.30
N ARG A 190 -18.56 5.97 3.65
CA ARG A 190 -19.71 6.58 2.94
C ARG A 190 -21.00 5.97 3.46
N ASP A 191 -22.02 6.77 3.58
CA ASP A 191 -23.37 6.26 3.78
C ASP A 191 -23.83 5.49 2.53
N LYS A 192 -24.79 4.57 2.69
CA LYS A 192 -25.32 3.75 1.56
C LYS A 192 -25.93 4.60 0.44
N LYS A 193 -26.33 5.83 0.77
CA LYS A 193 -26.83 6.81 -0.19
C LYS A 193 -25.92 8.02 -0.13
N TYR A 194 -25.22 8.28 -1.20
CA TYR A 194 -24.26 9.39 -1.34
C TYR A 194 -24.33 9.99 -2.73
N ILE A 195 -23.83 11.21 -2.86
CA ILE A 195 -23.61 11.84 -4.16
C ILE A 195 -22.25 11.37 -4.66
N GLN A 196 -22.27 10.78 -5.85
CA GLN A 196 -21.03 10.46 -6.57
C GLN A 196 -20.64 11.68 -7.39
N ASP A 197 -19.41 12.14 -7.24
CA ASP A 197 -18.85 13.22 -8.03
C ASP A 197 -18.63 12.78 -9.47
#